data_2a037c96fa5d078dfd6aa2a212fb7d28
#
_entry.id   2a037c96fa5d078dfd6aa2a212fb7d28
#
_cell.length_a   1.000
_cell.length_b   1.000
_cell.length_c   1.000
_cell.angle_alpha   90.00
_cell.angle_beta   90.00
_cell.angle_gamma   90.00
#
_symmetry.space_group_name_H-M   'P 1'
#
loop_
_entity.id
_entity.type
_entity.pdbx_description
1 polymer ?
#
loop_
_entity_poly.entity_id
_entity_poly.type
_entity_poly.pdbx_seq_one_letter_code
_entity_poly.pdbx_strand_id
1 'polypeptide(L)'
;MPGSDSFHTAGRSDDGTSRVWYAAYGSNMHLPRLRCYLAGGTPEGGALALPGCRNPADPARSVPVMLRGQLYFATESLVWTGGRAFYDPDCPGTMAVRAHLITTAQFSDIAAQEMYRAPGADLDLTEAITTGRSTLGPGRYETLVCAGTHDGYPLLTLTAPWHFADLPGNPPAAAYLRHLAAGLAHSHGWTTEQIAVYLVACSGVDIGWTADSIAALLTS
;
A
#
# COMPACT_ATOMS: atom_id res chain seq x y z
N MET A 1 4.75 32.44 -28.99
CA MET A 1 3.93 32.37 -27.79
C MET A 1 4.26 31.03 -27.15
N PRO A 2 5.06 30.93 -26.05
CA PRO A 2 5.32 29.67 -25.39
C PRO A 2 4.13 29.32 -24.50
N GLY A 3 3.64 28.09 -24.64
CA GLY A 3 2.60 27.51 -23.78
C GLY A 3 3.10 27.37 -22.35
N SER A 4 2.29 27.77 -21.42
CA SER A 4 2.52 27.62 -19.98
C SER A 4 2.49 26.15 -19.59
N ASP A 5 3.66 25.62 -19.23
CA ASP A 5 3.78 24.32 -18.53
C ASP A 5 3.08 24.46 -17.17
N SER A 6 1.91 23.84 -17.06
CA SER A 6 1.20 23.66 -15.79
C SER A 6 1.93 22.58 -15.00
N PHE A 7 2.81 22.97 -14.10
CA PHE A 7 3.39 22.09 -13.10
C PHE A 7 2.26 21.45 -12.28
N HIS A 8 2.14 20.12 -12.36
CA HIS A 8 1.21 19.35 -11.55
C HIS A 8 1.74 19.31 -10.10
N THR A 9 1.38 20.32 -9.34
CA THR A 9 1.55 20.32 -7.88
C THR A 9 0.51 19.38 -7.26
N ALA A 10 0.84 18.78 -6.10
CA ALA A 10 -0.12 18.02 -5.30
C ALA A 10 -1.44 18.79 -5.20
N GLY A 11 -2.56 18.13 -5.49
CA GLY A 11 -3.87 18.77 -5.50
C GLY A 11 -4.16 19.42 -4.14
N ARG A 12 -4.54 20.70 -4.15
CA ARG A 12 -4.97 21.41 -2.94
C ARG A 12 -6.47 21.24 -2.76
N SER A 13 -6.88 20.87 -1.57
CA SER A 13 -8.28 20.93 -1.14
C SER A 13 -8.71 22.37 -0.84
N ASP A 14 -10.03 22.62 -0.77
CA ASP A 14 -10.62 23.94 -0.46
C ASP A 14 -10.15 24.53 0.88
N ASP A 15 -9.69 23.65 1.82
CA ASP A 15 -9.09 24.05 3.11
C ASP A 15 -7.60 24.39 3.04
N GLY A 16 -7.00 24.42 1.84
CA GLY A 16 -5.58 24.72 1.61
C GLY A 16 -4.62 23.57 1.97
N THR A 17 -5.13 22.42 2.40
CA THR A 17 -4.32 21.23 2.77
C THR A 17 -3.95 20.44 1.52
N SER A 18 -2.66 20.18 1.32
CA SER A 18 -2.20 19.29 0.24
C SER A 18 -2.59 17.87 0.53
N ARG A 19 -3.18 17.17 -0.47
CA ARG A 19 -3.64 15.79 -0.37
C ARG A 19 -3.06 14.91 -1.46
N VAL A 20 -3.00 13.62 -1.18
CA VAL A 20 -2.64 12.56 -2.12
C VAL A 20 -3.55 11.35 -1.90
N TRP A 21 -3.69 10.52 -2.92
CA TRP A 21 -4.22 9.18 -2.78
C TRP A 21 -3.08 8.23 -2.38
N TYR A 22 -3.17 7.65 -1.20
CA TYR A 22 -2.31 6.53 -0.80
C TYR A 22 -2.91 5.23 -1.33
N ALA A 23 -2.26 4.62 -2.32
CA ALA A 23 -2.66 3.33 -2.89
C ALA A 23 -2.12 2.20 -2.02
N ALA A 24 -2.91 1.74 -1.07
CA ALA A 24 -2.60 0.60 -0.23
C ALA A 24 -2.89 -0.71 -0.97
N TYR A 25 -1.90 -1.57 -1.10
CA TYR A 25 -2.00 -2.90 -1.72
C TYR A 25 -1.76 -4.06 -0.74
N GLY A 26 -1.29 -3.74 0.47
CA GLY A 26 -1.08 -4.66 1.57
C GLY A 26 -2.21 -4.61 2.61
N SER A 27 -1.89 -4.95 3.86
CA SER A 27 -2.87 -4.96 4.96
C SER A 27 -3.57 -3.63 5.20
N ASN A 28 -2.99 -2.51 4.77
CA ASN A 28 -3.57 -1.18 4.90
C ASN A 28 -4.80 -0.94 3.98
N MET A 29 -5.12 -1.87 3.06
CA MET A 29 -6.44 -1.90 2.41
C MET A 29 -7.57 -2.08 3.44
N HIS A 30 -7.33 -2.78 4.54
CA HIS A 30 -8.26 -2.94 5.64
C HIS A 30 -8.22 -1.71 6.54
N LEU A 31 -9.29 -0.90 6.56
CA LEU A 31 -9.32 0.38 7.27
C LEU A 31 -8.99 0.27 8.76
N PRO A 32 -9.47 -0.74 9.52
CA PRO A 32 -9.05 -0.92 10.92
C PRO A 32 -7.52 -1.09 11.06
N ARG A 33 -6.87 -1.75 10.09
CA ARG A 33 -5.41 -1.88 10.07
C ARG A 33 -4.71 -0.54 9.74
N LEU A 34 -5.21 0.20 8.76
CA LEU A 34 -4.69 1.53 8.44
C LEU A 34 -4.80 2.49 9.64
N ARG A 35 -5.88 2.38 10.43
CA ARG A 35 -6.06 3.19 11.65
C ARG A 35 -4.94 3.00 12.67
N CYS A 36 -4.29 1.82 12.72
CA CYS A 36 -3.10 1.65 13.55
C CYS A 36 -1.92 2.51 13.06
N TYR A 37 -1.79 2.75 11.75
CA TYR A 37 -0.82 3.72 11.22
C TYR A 37 -1.23 5.17 11.53
N LEU A 38 -2.52 5.49 11.44
CA LEU A 38 -3.00 6.87 11.63
C LEU A 38 -3.03 7.26 13.12
N ALA A 39 -3.65 6.44 13.96
CA ALA A 39 -3.91 6.76 15.36
C ALA A 39 -2.95 6.07 16.35
N GLY A 40 -2.07 5.21 15.84
CA GLY A 40 -1.21 4.36 16.69
C GLY A 40 -1.90 3.09 17.16
N GLY A 41 -1.14 2.19 17.75
CA GLY A 41 -1.62 0.95 18.34
C GLY A 41 -1.10 -0.30 17.66
N THR A 42 -1.52 -1.47 18.17
CA THR A 42 -1.13 -2.78 17.66
C THR A 42 -2.24 -3.36 16.80
N PRO A 43 -1.97 -3.74 15.54
CA PRO A 43 -2.97 -4.38 14.70
C PRO A 43 -3.30 -5.78 15.23
N GLU A 44 -4.52 -6.23 14.98
CA GLU A 44 -4.94 -7.60 15.30
C GLU A 44 -4.01 -8.62 14.63
N GLY A 45 -3.49 -9.57 15.41
CA GLY A 45 -2.54 -10.57 14.96
C GLY A 45 -1.12 -10.04 14.64
N GLY A 46 -0.85 -8.76 14.84
CA GLY A 46 0.47 -8.17 14.63
C GLY A 46 1.32 -8.13 15.91
N ALA A 47 2.64 -8.24 15.75
CA ALA A 47 3.60 -8.30 16.87
C ALA A 47 4.08 -6.92 17.35
N LEU A 48 3.89 -5.85 16.55
CA LEU A 48 4.47 -4.55 16.82
C LEU A 48 3.40 -3.46 16.93
N ALA A 49 3.54 -2.59 17.95
CA ALA A 49 2.78 -1.36 18.05
C ALA A 49 3.35 -0.29 17.10
N LEU A 50 2.46 0.51 16.52
CA LEU A 50 2.79 1.64 15.66
C LEU A 50 2.61 2.95 16.42
N PRO A 51 3.47 3.97 16.17
CA PRO A 51 3.40 5.24 16.88
C PRO A 51 2.19 6.11 16.50
N GLY A 52 1.65 5.94 15.30
CA GLY A 52 0.63 6.82 14.72
C GLY A 52 1.21 7.97 13.90
N CYS A 53 0.35 8.68 13.19
CA CYS A 53 0.67 9.90 12.44
C CYS A 53 0.47 11.14 13.32
N ARG A 54 1.11 12.25 12.95
CA ARG A 54 0.85 13.58 13.54
C ARG A 54 -0.62 14.00 13.44
N ASN A 55 -1.28 13.59 12.35
CA ASN A 55 -2.71 13.74 12.18
C ASN A 55 -3.36 12.34 12.22
N PRO A 56 -4.10 11.98 13.29
CA PRO A 56 -4.70 10.67 13.46
C PRO A 56 -6.05 10.49 12.74
N ALA A 57 -6.53 11.52 12.02
CA ALA A 57 -7.85 11.49 11.38
C ALA A 57 -7.95 10.39 10.32
N ASP A 58 -9.14 9.81 10.17
CA ASP A 58 -9.47 8.89 9.09
C ASP A 58 -9.25 9.56 7.72
N PRO A 59 -9.01 8.75 6.66
CA PRO A 59 -8.97 9.27 5.29
C PRO A 59 -10.26 10.02 4.92
N ALA A 60 -10.12 11.13 4.20
CA ALA A 60 -11.28 11.90 3.72
C ALA A 60 -12.19 11.07 2.81
N ARG A 61 -11.61 10.17 2.03
CA ARG A 61 -12.30 9.23 1.13
C ARG A 61 -11.48 7.96 0.99
N SER A 62 -12.14 6.86 0.60
CA SER A 62 -11.49 5.60 0.23
C SER A 62 -12.23 4.99 -0.95
N VAL A 63 -11.49 4.56 -1.98
CA VAL A 63 -12.06 4.00 -3.22
C VAL A 63 -11.29 2.77 -3.68
N PRO A 64 -11.93 1.80 -4.35
CA PRO A 64 -11.23 0.72 -5.04
C PRO A 64 -10.57 1.26 -6.31
N VAL A 65 -9.34 0.81 -6.58
CA VAL A 65 -8.61 1.13 -7.80
C VAL A 65 -7.87 -0.11 -8.28
N MET A 66 -7.74 -0.29 -9.59
CA MET A 66 -6.86 -1.29 -10.19
C MET A 66 -5.64 -0.59 -10.74
N LEU A 67 -4.44 -0.97 -10.30
CA LEU A 67 -3.17 -0.46 -10.80
C LEU A 67 -2.56 -1.45 -11.78
N ARG A 68 -1.86 -0.92 -12.79
CA ARG A 68 -0.98 -1.73 -13.64
C ARG A 68 0.21 -2.21 -12.79
N GLY A 69 0.68 -3.43 -13.02
CA GLY A 69 1.78 -4.05 -12.30
C GLY A 69 1.35 -5.30 -11.53
N GLN A 70 2.21 -5.80 -10.68
CA GLN A 70 2.01 -7.06 -9.97
C GLN A 70 2.24 -6.92 -8.46
N LEU A 71 1.37 -7.58 -7.68
CA LEU A 71 1.58 -7.84 -6.26
C LEU A 71 2.40 -9.11 -6.11
N TYR A 72 3.42 -9.08 -5.24
CA TYR A 72 4.21 -10.27 -4.91
C TYR A 72 4.59 -10.27 -3.43
N PHE A 73 4.99 -11.46 -2.92
CA PHE A 73 5.35 -11.65 -1.52
C PHE A 73 6.76 -12.22 -1.41
N ALA A 74 7.61 -11.51 -0.66
CA ALA A 74 9.01 -11.87 -0.45
C ALA A 74 9.50 -11.37 0.92
N THR A 75 10.73 -11.71 1.26
CA THR A 75 11.39 -11.35 2.53
C THR A 75 10.59 -11.79 3.76
N GLU A 76 11.06 -11.49 4.96
CA GLU A 76 10.40 -11.84 6.22
C GLU A 76 9.81 -10.62 6.90
N SER A 77 8.54 -10.69 7.30
CA SER A 77 7.86 -9.63 8.03
C SER A 77 8.14 -9.73 9.53
N LEU A 78 8.60 -8.65 10.15
CA LEU A 78 8.73 -8.54 11.60
C LEU A 78 7.37 -8.39 12.29
N VAL A 79 6.33 -7.99 11.56
CA VAL A 79 4.97 -7.80 12.11
C VAL A 79 4.18 -9.10 12.04
N TRP A 80 4.31 -9.86 10.92
CA TRP A 80 3.42 -10.97 10.59
C TRP A 80 4.09 -12.34 10.62
N THR A 81 5.45 -12.42 10.63
CA THR A 81 6.23 -13.68 10.54
C THR A 81 5.95 -14.45 9.25
N GLY A 82 6.15 -13.85 8.12
CA GLY A 82 5.97 -14.45 6.80
C GLY A 82 6.24 -13.40 5.74
N GLY A 83 5.92 -13.69 4.48
CA GLY A 83 6.18 -12.82 3.35
C GLY A 83 5.50 -11.45 3.48
N ARG A 84 6.23 -10.41 3.11
CA ARG A 84 5.70 -9.05 2.93
C ARG A 84 5.17 -8.87 1.54
N ALA A 85 4.12 -8.06 1.41
CA ALA A 85 3.62 -7.60 0.13
C ALA A 85 4.50 -6.50 -0.46
N PHE A 86 4.82 -6.62 -1.75
CA PHE A 86 5.49 -5.61 -2.55
C PHE A 86 4.75 -5.41 -3.86
N TYR A 87 4.93 -4.24 -4.45
CA TYR A 87 4.40 -3.87 -5.74
C TYR A 87 5.51 -3.73 -6.76
N ASP A 88 5.37 -4.40 -7.90
CA ASP A 88 6.25 -4.22 -9.06
C ASP A 88 5.47 -3.54 -10.19
N PRO A 89 5.69 -2.23 -10.44
CA PRO A 89 4.97 -1.47 -11.46
C PRO A 89 5.40 -1.83 -12.89
N ASP A 90 6.57 -2.45 -13.05
CA ASP A 90 7.18 -2.72 -14.35
C ASP A 90 6.76 -4.11 -14.90
N CYS A 91 6.11 -4.94 -14.07
CA CYS A 91 5.56 -6.22 -14.48
C CYS A 91 4.23 -6.07 -15.23
N PRO A 92 3.95 -6.97 -16.18
CA PRO A 92 2.62 -7.04 -16.80
C PRO A 92 1.58 -7.52 -15.80
N GLY A 93 0.35 -7.01 -15.93
CA GLY A 93 -0.78 -7.41 -15.09
C GLY A 93 -1.49 -6.23 -14.45
N THR A 94 -2.39 -6.56 -13.54
CA THR A 94 -3.13 -5.58 -12.75
C THR A 94 -3.21 -6.02 -11.29
N MET A 95 -3.13 -5.06 -10.37
CA MET A 95 -3.16 -5.26 -8.94
C MET A 95 -4.30 -4.46 -8.32
N ALA A 96 -5.06 -5.09 -7.44
CA ALA A 96 -6.11 -4.44 -6.67
C ALA A 96 -5.50 -3.63 -5.52
N VAL A 97 -5.94 -2.38 -5.38
CA VAL A 97 -5.57 -1.50 -4.28
C VAL A 97 -6.79 -0.80 -3.71
N ARG A 98 -6.70 -0.40 -2.46
CA ARG A 98 -7.60 0.59 -1.90
C ARG A 98 -6.87 1.91 -1.80
N ALA A 99 -7.33 2.90 -2.55
CA ALA A 99 -6.78 4.25 -2.49
C ALA A 99 -7.48 5.03 -1.37
N HIS A 100 -6.68 5.63 -0.49
CA HIS A 100 -7.12 6.45 0.64
C HIS A 100 -6.71 7.90 0.41
N LEU A 101 -7.66 8.84 0.34
CA LEU A 101 -7.38 10.28 0.22
C LEU A 101 -6.98 10.81 1.58
N ILE A 102 -5.69 11.08 1.74
CA ILE A 102 -5.05 11.53 2.98
C ILE A 102 -4.23 12.79 2.74
N THR A 103 -3.80 13.45 3.80
CA THR A 103 -2.88 14.59 3.67
C THR A 103 -1.47 14.12 3.31
N THR A 104 -0.67 14.99 2.69
CA THR A 104 0.74 14.70 2.39
C THR A 104 1.55 14.43 3.67
N ALA A 105 1.20 15.09 4.78
CA ALA A 105 1.80 14.82 6.08
C ALA A 105 1.47 13.41 6.61
N GLN A 106 0.19 12.95 6.48
CA GLN A 106 -0.18 11.57 6.83
C GLN A 106 0.55 10.55 5.94
N PHE A 107 0.63 10.80 4.63
CA PHE A 107 1.39 9.92 3.73
C PHE A 107 2.86 9.82 4.15
N SER A 108 3.49 10.95 4.47
CA SER A 108 4.89 11.00 4.94
C SER A 108 5.09 10.23 6.26
N ASP A 109 4.15 10.36 7.19
CA ASP A 109 4.20 9.66 8.47
C ASP A 109 3.95 8.15 8.31
N ILE A 110 3.07 7.72 7.40
CA ILE A 110 2.89 6.29 7.05
C ILE A 110 4.17 5.75 6.42
N ALA A 111 4.77 6.49 5.48
CA ALA A 111 6.01 6.11 4.84
C ALA A 111 7.16 5.93 5.85
N ALA A 112 7.31 6.87 6.79
CA ALA A 112 8.29 6.76 7.87
C ALA A 112 8.10 5.47 8.68
N GLN A 113 6.86 5.16 9.07
CA GLN A 113 6.54 3.93 9.83
C GLN A 113 6.84 2.65 9.03
N GLU A 114 6.55 2.61 7.71
CA GLU A 114 6.90 1.48 6.84
C GLU A 114 8.43 1.29 6.72
N MET A 115 9.19 2.38 6.82
CA MET A 115 10.67 2.38 6.83
C MET A 115 11.25 2.15 8.24
N TYR A 116 10.41 1.89 9.25
CA TYR A 116 10.80 1.80 10.67
C TYR A 116 11.51 3.06 11.19
N ARG A 117 11.07 4.22 10.72
CA ARG A 117 11.50 5.55 11.17
C ARG A 117 10.40 6.21 11.99
N ALA A 118 10.77 7.14 12.85
CA ALA A 118 9.79 7.95 13.59
C ALA A 118 9.06 8.89 12.62
N PRO A 119 7.72 9.02 12.72
CA PRO A 119 6.97 10.08 12.05
C PRO A 119 7.43 11.47 12.48
N GLY A 120 7.17 12.50 11.66
CA GLY A 120 7.43 13.89 12.05
C GLY A 120 8.02 14.79 10.99
N ALA A 121 8.53 14.24 9.88
CA ALA A 121 9.07 15.01 8.76
C ALA A 121 8.24 14.75 7.49
N ASP A 122 7.98 15.80 6.73
CA ASP A 122 7.33 15.68 5.43
C ASP A 122 8.34 15.23 4.37
N LEU A 123 7.92 14.31 3.50
CA LEU A 123 8.68 13.89 2.35
C LEU A 123 8.52 14.90 1.21
N ASP A 124 9.59 15.13 0.45
CA ASP A 124 9.48 15.77 -0.85
C ASP A 124 8.94 14.75 -1.86
N LEU A 125 7.73 14.98 -2.32
CA LEU A 125 7.02 14.13 -3.28
C LEU A 125 7.20 14.58 -4.73
N THR A 126 7.91 15.70 -4.95
CA THR A 126 8.01 16.38 -6.26
C THR A 126 8.58 15.44 -7.32
N GLU A 127 9.69 14.78 -7.02
CA GLU A 127 10.32 13.85 -7.97
C GLU A 127 9.38 12.69 -8.33
N ALA A 128 8.80 12.03 -7.33
CA ALA A 128 7.88 10.92 -7.57
C ALA A 128 6.67 11.34 -8.41
N ILE A 129 6.10 12.52 -8.17
CA ILE A 129 4.95 13.04 -8.90
C ILE A 129 5.32 13.40 -10.35
N THR A 130 6.51 13.97 -10.58
CA THR A 130 6.91 14.47 -11.92
C THR A 130 7.50 13.37 -12.79
N THR A 131 8.22 12.41 -12.22
CA THR A 131 8.93 11.35 -12.98
C THR A 131 8.25 9.98 -12.88
N GLY A 132 7.26 9.83 -11.99
CA GLY A 132 6.60 8.56 -11.70
C GLY A 132 7.28 7.76 -10.59
N ARG A 133 8.53 8.06 -10.22
CA ARG A 133 9.28 7.30 -9.20
C ARG A 133 10.29 8.19 -8.48
N SER A 134 10.56 7.90 -7.21
CA SER A 134 11.66 8.47 -6.43
C SER A 134 12.21 7.43 -5.46
N THR A 135 13.52 7.45 -5.23
CA THR A 135 14.20 6.53 -4.32
C THR A 135 14.71 7.28 -3.10
N LEU A 136 14.18 6.95 -1.92
CA LEU A 136 14.55 7.54 -0.64
C LEU A 136 15.74 6.81 0.03
N GLY A 137 16.06 5.59 -0.46
CA GLY A 137 17.12 4.74 0.05
C GLY A 137 17.02 3.31 -0.51
N PRO A 138 17.93 2.41 -0.11
CA PRO A 138 17.99 1.04 -0.63
C PRO A 138 17.03 0.08 0.08
N GLY A 139 16.28 0.55 1.05
CA GLY A 139 15.41 -0.26 1.89
C GLY A 139 14.11 -0.67 1.20
N ARG A 140 13.43 -1.62 1.81
CA ARG A 140 12.23 -2.30 1.28
C ARG A 140 11.02 -1.42 1.09
N TYR A 141 10.79 -0.33 1.50
CA TYR A 141 9.68 0.59 1.26
C TYR A 141 10.19 2.02 1.05
N GLU A 142 11.42 2.12 0.55
CA GLU A 142 12.10 3.38 0.28
C GLU A 142 12.04 3.80 -1.20
N THR A 143 11.16 3.18 -1.98
CA THR A 143 10.83 3.59 -3.33
C THR A 143 9.39 4.11 -3.38
N LEU A 144 9.24 5.38 -3.71
CA LEU A 144 7.95 6.00 -3.99
C LEU A 144 7.58 5.73 -5.45
N VAL A 145 6.33 5.37 -5.71
CA VAL A 145 5.78 5.24 -7.06
C VAL A 145 4.53 6.10 -7.16
N CYS A 146 4.50 6.95 -8.18
CA CYS A 146 3.30 7.69 -8.59
C CYS A 146 2.65 6.95 -9.77
N ALA A 147 1.52 6.30 -9.52
CA ALA A 147 0.78 5.54 -10.53
C ALA A 147 -0.19 6.42 -11.33
N GLY A 148 0.06 7.71 -11.40
CA GLY A 148 -0.77 8.70 -12.08
C GLY A 148 -1.59 9.55 -11.13
N THR A 149 -2.78 9.96 -11.56
CA THR A 149 -3.69 10.82 -10.78
C THR A 149 -5.09 10.20 -10.71
N HIS A 150 -5.80 10.46 -9.61
CA HIS A 150 -7.19 10.11 -9.45
C HIS A 150 -7.93 11.31 -8.84
N ASP A 151 -9.05 11.74 -9.45
CA ASP A 151 -9.81 12.94 -9.05
C ASP A 151 -8.92 14.18 -8.81
N GLY A 152 -7.90 14.38 -9.66
CA GLY A 152 -7.01 15.54 -9.59
C GLY A 152 -5.91 15.47 -8.52
N TYR A 153 -5.80 14.39 -7.73
CA TYR A 153 -4.75 14.20 -6.75
C TYR A 153 -3.78 13.09 -7.19
N PRO A 154 -2.46 13.22 -6.91
CA PRO A 154 -1.49 12.16 -7.20
C PRO A 154 -1.85 10.85 -6.48
N LEU A 155 -1.68 9.73 -7.19
CA LEU A 155 -1.89 8.37 -6.67
C LEU A 155 -0.52 7.76 -6.35
N LEU A 156 -0.17 7.73 -5.07
CA LEU A 156 1.16 7.37 -4.58
C LEU A 156 1.13 6.06 -3.80
N THR A 157 2.20 5.30 -3.91
CA THR A 157 2.46 4.14 -3.07
C THR A 157 3.94 3.98 -2.77
N LEU A 158 4.26 3.05 -1.87
CA LEU A 158 5.61 2.70 -1.43
C LEU A 158 5.90 1.27 -1.87
N THR A 159 7.10 1.01 -2.36
CA THR A 159 7.55 -0.34 -2.70
C THR A 159 9.05 -0.49 -2.53
N ALA A 160 9.59 -1.64 -2.92
CA ALA A 160 11.01 -1.92 -2.93
C ALA A 160 11.68 -1.47 -4.25
N PRO A 161 13.01 -1.27 -4.26
CA PRO A 161 13.74 -0.89 -5.46
C PRO A 161 14.03 -2.06 -6.42
N TRP A 162 13.78 -3.30 -6.00
CA TRP A 162 14.04 -4.52 -6.78
C TRP A 162 12.78 -5.07 -7.47
N HIS A 163 12.98 -5.91 -8.48
CA HIS A 163 11.91 -6.64 -9.18
C HIS A 163 11.49 -7.90 -8.40
N PHE A 164 10.28 -8.40 -8.69
CA PHE A 164 9.75 -9.60 -8.05
C PHE A 164 10.63 -10.84 -8.30
N ALA A 165 11.34 -10.90 -9.44
CA ALA A 165 12.20 -12.01 -9.81
C ALA A 165 13.58 -11.98 -9.12
N ASP A 166 13.95 -10.87 -8.49
CA ASP A 166 15.27 -10.71 -7.86
C ASP A 166 15.37 -11.41 -6.50
N LEU A 167 14.22 -11.76 -5.90
CA LEU A 167 14.16 -12.38 -4.57
C LEU A 167 13.32 -13.66 -4.60
N PRO A 168 13.68 -14.64 -3.77
CA PRO A 168 12.82 -15.79 -3.56
C PRO A 168 11.49 -15.35 -2.93
N GLY A 169 10.39 -15.93 -3.42
CA GLY A 169 9.09 -15.75 -2.81
C GLY A 169 9.05 -16.27 -1.38
N ASN A 170 8.22 -15.64 -0.54
CA ASN A 170 7.97 -16.08 0.83
C ASN A 170 6.46 -15.99 1.10
N PRO A 171 5.78 -17.09 1.51
CA PRO A 171 4.35 -17.07 1.71
C PRO A 171 3.95 -16.17 2.88
N PRO A 172 2.88 -15.38 2.73
CA PRO A 172 2.38 -14.54 3.81
C PRO A 172 1.76 -15.37 4.92
N ALA A 173 1.82 -14.87 6.16
CA ALA A 173 1.17 -15.51 7.30
C ALA A 173 -0.36 -15.40 7.22
N ALA A 174 -1.08 -16.34 7.86
CA ALA A 174 -2.54 -16.39 7.88
C ALA A 174 -3.19 -15.10 8.37
N ALA A 175 -2.68 -14.49 9.44
CA ALA A 175 -3.17 -13.22 9.95
C ALA A 175 -3.04 -12.09 8.91
N TYR A 176 -1.93 -12.09 8.16
CA TYR A 176 -1.73 -11.10 7.10
C TYR A 176 -2.71 -11.29 5.94
N LEU A 177 -2.94 -12.55 5.51
CA LEU A 177 -3.94 -12.86 4.47
C LEU A 177 -5.34 -12.43 4.86
N ARG A 178 -5.75 -12.59 6.15
CA ARG A 178 -7.05 -12.12 6.64
C ARG A 178 -7.21 -10.60 6.48
N HIS A 179 -6.17 -9.80 6.78
CA HIS A 179 -6.23 -8.35 6.58
C HIS A 179 -6.31 -7.97 5.09
N LEU A 180 -5.55 -8.64 4.22
CA LEU A 180 -5.63 -8.45 2.78
C LEU A 180 -7.03 -8.77 2.26
N ALA A 181 -7.56 -9.92 2.65
CA ALA A 181 -8.88 -10.37 2.23
C ALA A 181 -10.00 -9.43 2.72
N ALA A 182 -9.96 -9.00 3.97
CA ALA A 182 -10.91 -8.02 4.49
C ALA A 182 -10.83 -6.70 3.73
N GLY A 183 -9.62 -6.26 3.37
CA GLY A 183 -9.40 -5.09 2.53
C GLY A 183 -10.03 -5.23 1.14
N LEU A 184 -9.81 -6.37 0.46
CA LEU A 184 -10.37 -6.67 -0.85
C LEU A 184 -11.90 -6.78 -0.82
N ALA A 185 -12.45 -7.51 0.15
CA ALA A 185 -13.89 -7.63 0.32
C ALA A 185 -14.56 -6.25 0.53
N HIS A 186 -14.04 -5.44 1.44
CA HIS A 186 -14.62 -4.13 1.75
C HIS A 186 -14.42 -3.09 0.64
N SER A 187 -13.30 -3.13 -0.11
CA SER A 187 -13.04 -2.13 -1.14
C SER A 187 -13.59 -2.50 -2.50
N HIS A 188 -13.43 -3.77 -2.92
CA HIS A 188 -13.79 -4.24 -4.25
C HIS A 188 -15.08 -5.05 -4.27
N GLY A 189 -15.65 -5.40 -3.11
CA GLY A 189 -16.84 -6.24 -3.01
C GLY A 189 -16.62 -7.69 -3.46
N TRP A 190 -15.36 -8.16 -3.44
CA TRP A 190 -15.04 -9.51 -3.90
C TRP A 190 -15.50 -10.58 -2.92
N THR A 191 -15.94 -11.71 -3.49
CA THR A 191 -16.28 -12.91 -2.70
C THR A 191 -15.01 -13.60 -2.18
N THR A 192 -15.18 -14.50 -1.21
CA THR A 192 -14.09 -15.31 -0.68
C THR A 192 -13.35 -16.06 -1.78
N GLU A 193 -14.07 -16.63 -2.75
CA GLU A 193 -13.50 -17.39 -3.87
C GLU A 193 -12.70 -16.48 -4.81
N GLN A 194 -13.21 -15.29 -5.13
CA GLN A 194 -12.51 -14.32 -5.95
C GLN A 194 -11.21 -13.85 -5.27
N ILE A 195 -11.26 -13.60 -3.97
CA ILE A 195 -10.10 -13.22 -3.15
C ILE A 195 -9.06 -14.35 -3.13
N ALA A 196 -9.49 -15.58 -2.91
CA ALA A 196 -8.60 -16.74 -2.86
C ALA A 196 -7.88 -16.96 -4.19
N VAL A 197 -8.60 -16.88 -5.32
CA VAL A 197 -8.04 -16.98 -6.68
C VAL A 197 -7.06 -15.84 -6.96
N TYR A 198 -7.40 -14.62 -6.59
CA TYR A 198 -6.52 -13.45 -6.75
C TYR A 198 -5.23 -13.59 -5.95
N LEU A 199 -5.34 -13.93 -4.66
CA LEU A 199 -4.19 -14.02 -3.77
C LEU A 199 -3.24 -15.16 -4.17
N VAL A 200 -3.75 -16.34 -4.52
CA VAL A 200 -2.88 -17.46 -4.91
C VAL A 200 -2.15 -17.20 -6.23
N ALA A 201 -2.68 -16.33 -7.09
CA ALA A 201 -2.01 -15.90 -8.32
C ALA A 201 -0.85 -14.92 -8.08
N CYS A 202 -0.72 -14.35 -6.87
CA CYS A 202 0.40 -13.48 -6.52
C CYS A 202 1.65 -14.31 -6.23
N SER A 203 2.78 -13.94 -6.86
CA SER A 203 4.06 -14.61 -6.64
C SER A 203 4.43 -14.68 -5.16
N GLY A 204 4.87 -15.82 -4.69
CA GLY A 204 5.22 -16.10 -3.29
C GLY A 204 4.08 -16.66 -2.44
N VAL A 205 2.81 -16.43 -2.81
CA VAL A 205 1.67 -17.01 -2.09
C VAL A 205 1.54 -18.50 -2.39
N ASP A 206 1.66 -18.89 -3.65
CA ASP A 206 1.56 -20.25 -4.16
C ASP A 206 2.57 -21.25 -3.57
N ILE A 207 3.62 -20.75 -2.94
CA ILE A 207 4.63 -21.59 -2.25
C ILE A 207 4.05 -22.26 -0.99
N GLY A 208 3.11 -21.60 -0.30
CA GLY A 208 2.56 -22.09 0.98
C GLY A 208 1.04 -22.16 1.03
N TRP A 209 0.33 -21.66 0.02
CA TRP A 209 -1.12 -21.54 0.00
C TRP A 209 -1.72 -22.02 -1.32
N THR A 210 -2.91 -22.64 -1.23
CA THR A 210 -3.78 -22.93 -2.37
C THR A 210 -5.04 -22.07 -2.27
N ALA A 211 -5.79 -21.94 -3.36
CA ALA A 211 -7.06 -21.20 -3.32
C ALA A 211 -8.03 -21.83 -2.28
N ASP A 212 -8.11 -23.16 -2.20
CA ASP A 212 -8.96 -23.86 -1.23
C ASP A 212 -8.53 -23.57 0.22
N SER A 213 -7.22 -23.57 0.49
CA SER A 213 -6.71 -23.30 1.85
C SER A 213 -6.93 -21.84 2.25
N ILE A 214 -6.82 -20.90 1.30
CA ILE A 214 -7.17 -19.49 1.54
C ILE A 214 -8.68 -19.34 1.78
N ALA A 215 -9.52 -19.94 0.96
CA ALA A 215 -10.97 -19.90 1.14
C ALA A 215 -11.39 -20.46 2.51
N ALA A 216 -10.83 -21.62 2.91
CA ALA A 216 -11.06 -22.21 4.24
C ALA A 216 -10.59 -21.29 5.37
N LEU A 217 -9.42 -20.64 5.23
CA LEU A 217 -8.91 -19.67 6.19
C LEU A 217 -9.85 -18.48 6.39
N LEU A 218 -10.54 -18.02 5.33
CA LEU A 218 -11.40 -16.84 5.36
C LEU A 218 -12.82 -17.15 5.86
N THR A 219 -13.21 -18.41 5.93
CA THR A 219 -14.52 -18.85 6.43
C THR A 219 -14.49 -19.41 7.87
N SER A 220 -13.29 -19.58 8.43
CA SER A 220 -13.05 -20.01 9.82
C SER A 220 -13.03 -18.80 10.78
#